data_ade0894aa3b6db989a7e090d051afc20
#
_entry.id   ade0894aa3b6db989a7e090d051afc20
#
_cell.length_a   1.000
_cell.length_b   1.000
_cell.length_c   1.000
_cell.angle_alpha   90.00
_cell.angle_beta   90.00
_cell.angle_gamma   90.00
#
_symmetry.space_group_name_H-M   'P 1'
#
loop_
_entity.id
_entity.type
_entity.pdbx_description
1 polymer ?
#
loop_
_entity_poly.entity_id
_entity_poly.type
_entity_poly.pdbx_seq_one_letter_code
_entity_poly.pdbx_strand_id
1 'polypeptide(L)'
;MATHRISSLPIAISTSLSLPSKRRDYRLALPFTSLYGTRLLLKPSNLSCFVTKHHSSTTATVSLSLPTAKPERATSEKSPVWSARSIKSFAMAELEARKLKYPNTGTEALLMGILVEGTSHAAKFLRANGITLFKVREETVNLLGKSDMYFFSPEHPPLTEQAQKVLDWAVDEKLKSGESGEITTSYLLLGIWSEKESAGHKILATFGFNDEKAKELAKFLNDDIVLNYK
;
A
#
# COMPACT_ATOMS: atom_id res chain seq x y z
N MET A 1 62.21 24.72 25.79
CA MET A 1 63.17 24.28 24.73
C MET A 1 62.62 22.99 24.16
N ALA A 2 62.08 23.01 22.99
CA ALA A 2 62.05 21.89 22.03
C ALA A 2 61.24 22.30 20.81
N THR A 3 61.83 22.15 19.71
CA THR A 3 61.62 22.78 18.41
C THR A 3 60.58 22.06 17.54
N HIS A 4 59.85 22.89 16.81
CA HIS A 4 58.99 22.51 15.68
C HIS A 4 59.67 21.70 14.57
N ARG A 5 58.93 20.75 13.98
CA ARG A 5 59.14 20.38 12.57
C ARG A 5 57.79 20.29 11.85
N ILE A 6 57.63 21.17 10.91
CA ILE A 6 56.63 21.22 9.88
C ILE A 6 57.11 20.33 8.76
N SER A 7 56.35 19.36 8.31
CA SER A 7 56.59 18.64 7.05
C SER A 7 55.43 18.87 6.09
N SER A 8 55.81 19.43 4.98
CA SER A 8 55.03 19.81 3.81
C SER A 8 54.54 18.61 3.01
N LEU A 9 53.27 18.67 2.57
CA LEU A 9 52.65 17.75 1.64
C LEU A 9 52.86 18.20 0.20
N PRO A 10 53.06 17.30 -0.78
CA PRO A 10 53.05 17.64 -2.20
C PRO A 10 51.66 17.63 -2.80
N ILE A 11 51.39 18.66 -3.57
CA ILE A 11 50.21 18.84 -4.40
C ILE A 11 50.32 17.96 -5.64
N ALA A 12 49.37 17.04 -5.85
CA ALA A 12 49.22 16.29 -7.09
C ALA A 12 48.23 16.99 -8.00
N ILE A 13 48.70 17.41 -9.16
CA ILE A 13 47.96 17.98 -10.27
C ILE A 13 47.35 16.85 -11.06
N SER A 14 46.02 16.72 -11.12
CA SER A 14 45.36 15.80 -12.02
C SER A 14 44.82 16.54 -13.26
N THR A 15 45.40 16.16 -14.38
CA THR A 15 45.06 16.58 -15.72
C THR A 15 43.78 15.89 -16.18
N SER A 16 42.80 16.69 -16.64
CA SER A 16 41.58 16.24 -17.29
C SER A 16 41.85 15.74 -18.70
N LEU A 17 41.50 14.50 -18.98
CA LEU A 17 41.44 13.92 -20.32
C LEU A 17 39.98 13.76 -20.71
N SER A 18 39.55 14.54 -21.67
CA SER A 18 38.25 14.42 -22.37
C SER A 18 38.30 13.27 -23.36
N LEU A 19 37.33 12.34 -23.30
CA LEU A 19 37.15 11.27 -24.29
C LEU A 19 35.81 11.43 -25.02
N PRO A 20 35.79 11.16 -26.33
CA PRO A 20 34.65 11.40 -27.17
C PRO A 20 33.56 10.32 -27.05
N SER A 21 32.33 10.77 -27.09
CA SER A 21 31.10 9.99 -27.21
C SER A 21 31.12 9.10 -28.46
N LYS A 22 31.07 7.78 -28.28
CA LYS A 22 30.75 6.84 -29.35
C LYS A 22 29.62 5.91 -28.88
N ARG A 23 28.41 6.17 -29.38
CA ARG A 23 27.26 5.25 -29.25
C ARG A 23 27.63 3.92 -29.91
N ARG A 24 27.50 2.83 -29.18
CA ARG A 24 27.46 1.48 -29.73
C ARG A 24 26.22 0.80 -29.21
N ASP A 25 25.31 0.54 -30.15
CA ASP A 25 24.19 -0.36 -29.96
C ASP A 25 24.72 -1.79 -29.77
N TYR A 26 24.60 -2.32 -28.58
CA TYR A 26 24.83 -3.74 -28.34
C TYR A 26 23.50 -4.44 -28.17
N ARG A 27 23.02 -5.00 -29.26
CA ARG A 27 22.06 -6.12 -29.20
C ARG A 27 22.83 -7.35 -28.73
N LEU A 28 22.79 -7.67 -27.47
CA LEU A 28 23.24 -8.96 -26.94
C LEU A 28 22.04 -9.90 -26.90
N ALA A 29 21.91 -10.71 -27.96
CA ALA A 29 21.11 -11.92 -27.93
C ALA A 29 21.88 -12.97 -27.15
N LEU A 30 21.41 -13.31 -25.94
CA LEU A 30 21.91 -14.47 -25.20
C LEU A 30 21.05 -15.69 -25.60
N PRO A 31 21.67 -16.82 -25.98
CA PRO A 31 20.92 -18.04 -26.21
C PRO A 31 20.58 -18.70 -24.87
N PHE A 32 19.32 -18.70 -24.50
CA PHE A 32 18.82 -19.57 -23.44
C PHE A 32 18.75 -21.00 -23.97
N THR A 33 19.64 -21.85 -23.54
CA THR A 33 19.50 -23.30 -23.69
C THR A 33 18.50 -23.80 -22.65
N SER A 34 17.28 -24.07 -23.08
CA SER A 34 16.27 -24.75 -22.29
C SER A 34 16.52 -26.26 -22.34
N LEU A 35 16.86 -26.84 -21.20
CA LEU A 35 16.84 -28.27 -20.93
C LEU A 35 15.43 -28.65 -20.46
N TYR A 36 14.51 -28.86 -21.36
CA TYR A 36 13.39 -29.81 -21.27
C TYR A 36 12.55 -29.67 -22.54
N GLY A 37 12.66 -30.67 -23.39
CA GLY A 37 11.89 -30.76 -24.66
C GLY A 37 10.45 -31.17 -24.42
N THR A 38 9.54 -30.28 -24.70
CA THR A 38 8.20 -30.62 -25.22
C THR A 38 7.74 -29.47 -26.10
N ARG A 39 7.76 -29.76 -27.44
CA ARG A 39 7.16 -28.88 -28.44
C ARG A 39 5.63 -29.03 -28.36
N LEU A 40 4.96 -28.03 -27.83
CA LEU A 40 3.51 -27.88 -28.03
C LEU A 40 3.28 -27.14 -29.37
N LEU A 41 2.86 -27.89 -30.38
CA LEU A 41 2.37 -27.39 -31.67
C LEU A 41 0.95 -26.83 -31.42
N LEU A 42 0.82 -25.52 -31.29
CA LEU A 42 -0.48 -24.85 -31.36
C LEU A 42 -0.84 -24.63 -32.82
N LYS A 43 -1.86 -25.36 -33.29
CA LYS A 43 -2.50 -25.18 -34.57
C LYS A 43 -3.25 -23.84 -34.59
N PRO A 44 -3.07 -22.97 -35.61
CA PRO A 44 -3.91 -21.78 -35.73
C PRO A 44 -5.26 -22.21 -36.30
N SER A 45 -6.32 -22.11 -35.51
CA SER A 45 -7.69 -22.19 -35.99
C SER A 45 -8.11 -20.81 -36.50
N ASN A 46 -8.45 -20.74 -37.79
CA ASN A 46 -9.04 -19.58 -38.43
C ASN A 46 -10.36 -19.20 -37.74
N LEU A 47 -10.39 -18.01 -37.11
CA LEU A 47 -11.62 -17.36 -36.74
C LEU A 47 -11.75 -16.09 -37.56
N SER A 48 -12.69 -16.13 -38.51
CA SER A 48 -13.08 -15.03 -39.36
C SER A 48 -13.65 -13.90 -38.51
N CYS A 49 -13.05 -12.71 -38.61
CA CYS A 49 -13.58 -11.48 -38.05
C CYS A 49 -14.82 -11.04 -38.83
N PHE A 50 -16.00 -11.14 -38.21
CA PHE A 50 -17.13 -10.30 -38.60
C PHE A 50 -17.04 -8.98 -37.87
N VAL A 51 -16.75 -7.92 -38.64
CA VAL A 51 -16.83 -6.54 -38.16
C VAL A 51 -18.31 -6.15 -38.18
N THR A 52 -18.94 -6.13 -37.00
CA THR A 52 -20.17 -5.40 -36.79
C THR A 52 -19.85 -4.17 -35.92
N LYS A 53 -19.94 -3.01 -36.57
CA LYS A 53 -19.93 -1.71 -35.94
C LYS A 53 -21.20 -1.53 -35.13
N HIS A 54 -21.15 -1.72 -33.81
CA HIS A 54 -22.12 -1.18 -32.90
C HIS A 54 -21.41 -0.29 -31.88
N HIS A 55 -21.60 1.03 -32.04
CA HIS A 55 -21.34 1.99 -30.98
C HIS A 55 -22.36 1.78 -29.87
N SER A 56 -21.96 1.10 -28.81
CA SER A 56 -22.56 1.23 -27.50
C SER A 56 -21.44 1.37 -26.49
N SER A 57 -21.31 2.59 -25.99
CA SER A 57 -20.45 2.91 -24.85
C SER A 57 -21.02 2.24 -23.61
N THR A 58 -20.65 0.99 -23.36
CA THR A 58 -20.84 0.36 -22.08
C THR A 58 -19.71 0.83 -21.16
N THR A 59 -20.00 1.81 -20.34
CA THR A 59 -19.22 2.13 -19.16
C THR A 59 -19.29 0.91 -18.25
N ALA A 60 -18.25 0.07 -18.29
CA ALA A 60 -18.05 -0.98 -17.30
C ALA A 60 -17.71 -0.30 -15.97
N THR A 61 -18.68 -0.16 -15.10
CA THR A 61 -18.46 0.19 -13.70
C THR A 61 -17.82 -1.02 -13.01
N VAL A 62 -16.51 -0.96 -12.82
CA VAL A 62 -15.79 -1.92 -11.99
C VAL A 62 -16.10 -1.57 -10.53
N SER A 63 -16.97 -2.35 -9.88
CA SER A 63 -17.18 -2.25 -8.43
C SER A 63 -15.99 -2.88 -7.73
N LEU A 64 -15.08 -2.04 -7.27
CA LEU A 64 -13.98 -2.45 -6.41
C LEU A 64 -14.49 -2.50 -4.96
N SER A 65 -14.55 -3.69 -4.39
CA SER A 65 -14.91 -3.92 -2.98
C SER A 65 -13.77 -4.59 -2.25
N LEU A 66 -13.56 -4.18 -0.98
CA LEU A 66 -12.62 -4.86 -0.10
C LEU A 66 -13.22 -6.20 0.39
N PRO A 67 -12.39 -7.22 0.70
CA PRO A 67 -12.89 -8.47 1.24
C PRO A 67 -13.49 -8.27 2.64
N THR A 68 -14.78 -8.45 2.78
CA THR A 68 -15.49 -8.46 4.05
C THR A 68 -16.05 -9.86 4.32
N ALA A 69 -15.98 -10.32 5.56
CA ALA A 69 -16.43 -11.67 5.94
C ALA A 69 -17.96 -11.80 6.07
N LYS A 70 -18.71 -10.69 5.99
CA LYS A 70 -20.18 -10.73 6.12
C LYS A 70 -20.84 -11.32 4.87
N PRO A 71 -21.64 -12.39 5.01
CA PRO A 71 -22.45 -12.90 3.92
C PRO A 71 -23.44 -11.81 3.48
N GLU A 72 -23.55 -11.60 2.17
CA GLU A 72 -24.55 -10.70 1.58
C GLU A 72 -25.96 -11.12 2.03
N ARG A 73 -26.49 -10.38 2.98
CA ARG A 73 -27.92 -10.45 3.30
C ARG A 73 -28.62 -9.64 2.22
N ALA A 74 -29.33 -10.31 1.34
CA ALA A 74 -30.11 -9.72 0.27
C ALA A 74 -31.25 -8.88 0.86
N THR A 75 -30.93 -7.69 1.30
CA THR A 75 -31.87 -6.60 1.54
C THR A 75 -31.41 -5.42 0.70
N SER A 76 -32.32 -4.77 0.00
CA SER A 76 -32.08 -3.64 -0.91
C SER A 76 -31.61 -2.35 -0.19
N GLU A 77 -30.95 -2.47 0.94
CA GLU A 77 -30.23 -1.40 1.62
C GLU A 77 -28.92 -1.18 0.86
N LYS A 78 -28.69 0.05 0.43
CA LYS A 78 -27.45 0.46 -0.24
C LYS A 78 -26.28 0.07 0.63
N SER A 79 -25.59 -1.01 0.27
CA SER A 79 -24.33 -1.39 0.94
C SER A 79 -23.37 -0.21 0.89
N PRO A 80 -22.73 0.14 2.00
CA PRO A 80 -21.81 1.26 2.02
C PRO A 80 -20.64 1.00 1.05
N VAL A 81 -20.27 2.00 0.29
CA VAL A 81 -19.23 1.92 -0.75
C VAL A 81 -17.91 2.40 -0.15
N TRP A 82 -16.82 1.71 -0.47
CA TRP A 82 -15.49 2.13 -0.09
C TRP A 82 -15.00 3.28 -0.96
N SER A 83 -14.39 4.29 -0.36
CA SER A 83 -13.77 5.38 -1.11
C SER A 83 -12.57 4.87 -1.93
N ALA A 84 -12.31 5.53 -3.06
CA ALA A 84 -11.17 5.19 -3.91
C ALA A 84 -9.83 5.24 -3.13
N ARG A 85 -9.70 6.14 -2.17
CA ARG A 85 -8.53 6.25 -1.30
C ARG A 85 -8.43 5.08 -0.32
N SER A 86 -9.55 4.62 0.24
CA SER A 86 -9.57 3.45 1.11
C SER A 86 -9.16 2.19 0.35
N ILE A 87 -9.69 2.00 -0.85
CA ILE A 87 -9.31 0.87 -1.73
C ILE A 87 -7.81 0.94 -2.07
N LYS A 88 -7.32 2.12 -2.42
CA LYS A 88 -5.89 2.33 -2.70
C LYS A 88 -5.04 2.07 -1.46
N SER A 89 -5.46 2.52 -0.28
CA SER A 89 -4.76 2.26 0.98
C SER A 89 -4.65 0.76 1.27
N PHE A 90 -5.71 0.00 1.00
CA PHE A 90 -5.70 -1.45 1.15
C PHE A 90 -4.71 -2.11 0.18
N ALA A 91 -4.72 -1.77 -1.10
CA ALA A 91 -3.76 -2.28 -2.07
C ALA A 91 -2.31 -1.94 -1.69
N MET A 92 -2.08 -0.73 -1.15
CA MET A 92 -0.76 -0.34 -0.64
C MET A 92 -0.38 -1.12 0.62
N ALA A 93 -1.34 -1.52 1.47
CA ALA A 93 -1.09 -2.36 2.64
C ALA A 93 -0.57 -3.75 2.23
N GLU A 94 -1.20 -4.41 1.25
CA GLU A 94 -0.71 -5.67 0.70
C GLU A 94 0.72 -5.55 0.17
N LEU A 95 1.01 -4.46 -0.56
CA LEU A 95 2.36 -4.19 -1.06
C LEU A 95 3.39 -3.99 0.06
N GLU A 96 3.02 -3.30 1.15
CA GLU A 96 3.92 -3.11 2.29
C GLU A 96 4.16 -4.42 3.04
N ALA A 97 3.14 -5.26 3.25
CA ALA A 97 3.30 -6.60 3.82
C ALA A 97 4.28 -7.43 2.98
N ARG A 98 4.15 -7.41 1.64
CA ARG A 98 5.06 -8.10 0.71
C ARG A 98 6.49 -7.55 0.78
N LYS A 99 6.67 -6.23 0.87
CA LYS A 99 8.00 -5.61 1.00
C LYS A 99 8.72 -6.04 2.29
N LEU A 100 7.96 -6.18 3.37
CA LEU A 100 8.46 -6.69 4.63
C LEU A 100 8.53 -8.23 4.67
N LYS A 101 8.11 -8.90 3.59
CA LYS A 101 8.06 -10.36 3.44
C LYS A 101 7.18 -11.07 4.47
N TYR A 102 6.15 -10.40 4.96
CA TYR A 102 5.17 -11.02 5.83
C TYR A 102 4.19 -11.89 5.02
N PRO A 103 3.77 -13.04 5.56
CA PRO A 103 2.86 -13.96 4.88
C PRO A 103 1.42 -13.44 4.83
N ASN A 104 1.07 -12.51 5.71
CA ASN A 104 -0.29 -11.99 5.88
C ASN A 104 -0.28 -10.45 5.88
N THR A 105 -1.44 -9.87 5.54
CA THR A 105 -1.70 -8.43 5.67
C THR A 105 -2.36 -8.16 7.03
N GLY A 106 -1.59 -7.62 7.96
CA GLY A 106 -2.05 -7.28 9.30
C GLY A 106 -2.53 -5.83 9.43
N THR A 107 -2.91 -5.45 10.64
CA THR A 107 -3.35 -4.08 10.95
C THR A 107 -2.22 -3.06 10.83
N GLU A 108 -0.99 -3.46 11.10
CA GLU A 108 0.23 -2.69 10.86
C GLU A 108 0.42 -2.40 9.37
N ALA A 109 0.13 -3.38 8.52
CA ALA A 109 0.18 -3.20 7.08
C ALA A 109 -0.91 -2.24 6.60
N LEU A 110 -2.14 -2.33 7.13
CA LEU A 110 -3.22 -1.37 6.86
C LEU A 110 -2.80 0.05 7.23
N LEU A 111 -2.17 0.23 8.41
CA LEU A 111 -1.64 1.51 8.85
C LEU A 111 -0.58 2.07 7.89
N MET A 112 0.36 1.22 7.45
CA MET A 112 1.35 1.58 6.42
C MET A 112 0.69 1.94 5.10
N GLY A 113 -0.32 1.21 4.67
CA GLY A 113 -1.08 1.48 3.45
C GLY A 113 -1.73 2.87 3.44
N ILE A 114 -2.32 3.30 4.57
CA ILE A 114 -2.85 4.66 4.75
C ILE A 114 -1.75 5.70 4.56
N LEU A 115 -0.58 5.48 5.16
CA LEU A 115 0.56 6.40 5.08
C LEU A 115 1.18 6.46 3.67
N VAL A 116 1.18 5.37 2.93
CA VAL A 116 1.68 5.29 1.54
C VAL A 116 0.70 5.96 0.58
N GLU A 117 -0.60 5.75 0.75
CA GLU A 117 -1.63 6.49 0.00
C GLU A 117 -1.41 8.00 0.14
N GLY A 118 -1.21 8.47 1.36
CA GLY A 118 -0.59 9.75 1.74
C GLY A 118 -1.43 11.00 1.48
N THR A 119 -2.50 10.97 0.71
CA THR A 119 -3.30 12.15 0.34
C THR A 119 -4.57 12.29 1.17
N SER A 120 -5.01 11.20 1.81
CA SER A 120 -6.21 11.14 2.64
C SER A 120 -6.08 11.98 3.92
N HIS A 121 -7.23 12.29 4.52
CA HIS A 121 -7.27 13.02 5.79
C HIS A 121 -6.55 12.24 6.89
N ALA A 122 -6.80 10.93 7.01
CA ALA A 122 -6.13 10.07 7.97
C ALA A 122 -4.59 10.09 7.82
N ALA A 123 -4.09 10.02 6.58
CA ALA A 123 -2.65 10.07 6.32
C ALA A 123 -2.02 11.43 6.72
N LYS A 124 -2.72 12.54 6.44
CA LYS A 124 -2.29 13.88 6.83
C LYS A 124 -2.27 14.03 8.36
N PHE A 125 -3.33 13.54 9.01
CA PHE A 125 -3.46 13.57 10.48
C PHE A 125 -2.34 12.76 11.15
N LEU A 126 -2.04 11.56 10.68
CA LEU A 126 -0.93 10.75 11.20
C LEU A 126 0.41 11.50 11.08
N ARG A 127 0.69 12.08 9.92
CA ARG A 127 1.94 12.82 9.68
C ARG A 127 2.03 14.09 10.55
N ALA A 128 0.94 14.81 10.73
CA ALA A 128 0.89 15.98 11.63
C ALA A 128 1.21 15.59 13.09
N ASN A 129 0.84 14.37 13.49
CA ASN A 129 1.19 13.80 14.79
C ASN A 129 2.58 13.12 14.83
N GLY A 130 3.40 13.30 13.78
CA GLY A 130 4.76 12.75 13.73
C GLY A 130 4.85 11.25 13.47
N ILE A 131 3.72 10.62 13.09
CA ILE A 131 3.64 9.21 12.73
C ILE A 131 3.92 9.08 11.22
N THR A 132 5.11 8.60 10.88
CA THR A 132 5.58 8.47 9.50
C THR A 132 5.72 7.01 9.11
N LEU A 133 5.69 6.74 7.80
CA LEU A 133 5.84 5.39 7.26
C LEU A 133 7.12 4.69 7.76
N PHE A 134 8.25 5.42 7.81
CA PHE A 134 9.53 4.85 8.26
C PHE A 134 9.48 4.40 9.72
N LYS A 135 8.93 5.24 10.59
CA LYS A 135 8.76 4.90 12.01
C LYS A 135 7.83 3.70 12.20
N VAL A 136 6.73 3.66 11.45
CA VAL A 136 5.79 2.54 11.52
C VAL A 136 6.43 1.24 11.03
N ARG A 137 7.22 1.27 9.95
CA ARG A 137 7.97 0.08 9.48
C ARG A 137 8.98 -0.40 10.52
N GLU A 138 9.75 0.52 11.09
CA GLU A 138 10.73 0.20 12.13
C GLU A 138 10.05 -0.46 13.33
N GLU A 139 8.98 0.15 13.84
CA GLU A 139 8.24 -0.38 14.98
C GLU A 139 7.53 -1.69 14.66
N THR A 140 7.06 -1.87 13.43
CA THR A 140 6.51 -3.16 12.97
C THR A 140 7.56 -4.27 13.07
N VAL A 141 8.78 -4.00 12.62
CA VAL A 141 9.88 -4.97 12.69
C VAL A 141 10.31 -5.22 14.14
N ASN A 142 10.28 -4.20 15.01
CA ASN A 142 10.55 -4.35 16.43
C ASN A 142 9.50 -5.22 17.12
N LEU A 143 8.24 -5.04 16.80
CA LEU A 143 7.11 -5.74 17.43
C LEU A 143 6.92 -7.17 16.93
N LEU A 144 6.99 -7.37 15.61
CA LEU A 144 6.68 -8.66 14.96
C LEU A 144 7.94 -9.47 14.60
N GLY A 145 9.11 -8.84 14.68
CA GLY A 145 10.37 -9.43 14.22
C GLY A 145 10.59 -9.29 12.71
N LYS A 146 11.82 -9.55 12.30
CA LYS A 146 12.15 -9.65 10.87
C LYS A 146 11.55 -10.93 10.32
N SER A 147 10.89 -10.82 9.17
CA SER A 147 10.45 -12.00 8.44
C SER A 147 11.63 -12.84 7.98
N ASP A 148 11.41 -14.15 7.87
CA ASP A 148 12.40 -15.08 7.32
C ASP A 148 12.70 -14.71 5.86
N MET A 149 13.99 -14.54 5.54
CA MET A 149 14.47 -14.18 4.21
C MET A 149 14.10 -15.22 3.14
N TYR A 150 13.86 -16.46 3.55
CA TYR A 150 13.47 -17.58 2.68
C TYR A 150 11.98 -17.63 2.37
N PHE A 151 11.16 -16.84 3.07
CA PHE A 151 9.72 -16.82 2.84
C PHE A 151 9.37 -15.88 1.68
N PHE A 152 8.69 -16.43 0.67
CA PHE A 152 8.07 -15.62 -0.37
C PHE A 152 6.67 -15.24 0.09
N SER A 153 6.44 -13.95 0.33
CA SER A 153 5.08 -13.47 0.54
C SER A 153 4.24 -13.72 -0.72
N PRO A 154 3.01 -14.21 -0.59
CA PRO A 154 2.12 -14.40 -1.74
C PRO A 154 1.85 -13.08 -2.46
N GLU A 155 1.36 -13.15 -3.70
CA GLU A 155 1.04 -11.96 -4.49
C GLU A 155 -0.03 -11.11 -3.81
N HIS A 156 -1.03 -11.76 -3.22
CA HIS A 156 -2.04 -11.15 -2.36
C HIS A 156 -1.99 -11.80 -0.99
N PRO A 157 -1.22 -11.23 -0.03
CA PRO A 157 -1.15 -11.80 1.32
C PRO A 157 -2.53 -11.76 1.99
N PRO A 158 -3.05 -12.89 2.50
CA PRO A 158 -4.35 -12.92 3.14
C PRO A 158 -4.40 -12.02 4.37
N LEU A 159 -5.58 -11.52 4.68
CA LEU A 159 -5.79 -10.71 5.89
C LEU A 159 -5.60 -11.55 7.16
N THR A 160 -5.05 -10.91 8.19
CA THR A 160 -5.14 -11.46 9.54
C THR A 160 -6.58 -11.29 10.08
N GLU A 161 -6.95 -12.09 11.09
CA GLU A 161 -8.25 -11.97 11.73
C GLU A 161 -8.51 -10.56 12.28
N GLN A 162 -7.50 -9.93 12.89
CA GLN A 162 -7.60 -8.56 13.39
C GLN A 162 -7.79 -7.54 12.26
N ALA A 163 -7.09 -7.72 11.13
CA ALA A 163 -7.25 -6.84 9.98
C ALA A 163 -8.66 -6.97 9.37
N GLN A 164 -9.21 -8.18 9.33
CA GLN A 164 -10.59 -8.40 8.90
C GLN A 164 -11.59 -7.71 9.83
N LYS A 165 -11.42 -7.84 11.17
CA LYS A 165 -12.25 -7.14 12.16
C LYS A 165 -12.22 -5.61 11.98
N VAL A 166 -11.08 -5.04 11.61
CA VAL A 166 -10.97 -3.61 11.30
C VAL A 166 -11.85 -3.21 10.11
N LEU A 167 -11.85 -4.01 9.04
CA LEU A 167 -12.70 -3.74 7.88
C LEU A 167 -14.19 -3.89 8.22
N ASP A 168 -14.55 -4.94 8.95
CA ASP A 168 -15.92 -5.19 9.38
C ASP A 168 -16.42 -4.06 10.33
N TRP A 169 -15.55 -3.61 11.25
CA TRP A 169 -15.84 -2.47 12.12
C TRP A 169 -16.10 -1.18 11.33
N ALA A 170 -15.28 -0.91 10.30
CA ALA A 170 -15.44 0.28 9.47
C ALA A 170 -16.80 0.28 8.71
N VAL A 171 -17.20 -0.90 8.21
CA VAL A 171 -18.52 -1.09 7.57
C VAL A 171 -19.66 -0.88 8.58
N ASP A 172 -19.55 -1.53 9.76
CA ASP A 172 -20.57 -1.44 10.80
C ASP A 172 -20.73 -0.01 11.33
N GLU A 173 -19.62 0.71 11.51
CA GLU A 173 -19.65 2.09 11.99
C GLU A 173 -20.29 3.04 10.96
N LYS A 174 -19.98 2.82 9.66
CA LYS A 174 -20.63 3.57 8.58
C LYS A 174 -22.14 3.29 8.51
N LEU A 175 -22.55 2.06 8.68
CA LEU A 175 -23.98 1.69 8.71
C LEU A 175 -24.69 2.31 9.91
N LYS A 176 -24.05 2.33 11.09
CA LYS A 176 -24.60 2.95 12.30
C LYS A 176 -24.75 4.47 12.17
N SER A 177 -23.84 5.14 11.48
CA SER A 177 -23.95 6.58 11.27
C SER A 177 -25.19 6.99 10.48
N GLY A 178 -25.79 6.07 9.71
CA GLY A 178 -26.97 6.33 8.89
C GLY A 178 -26.76 7.36 7.79
N GLU A 179 -25.55 7.89 7.66
CA GLU A 179 -25.21 8.90 6.66
C GLU A 179 -24.90 8.26 5.31
N SER A 180 -25.46 8.84 4.25
CA SER A 180 -25.08 8.48 2.89
C SER A 180 -23.62 8.92 2.62
N GLY A 181 -22.81 8.04 2.05
CA GLY A 181 -21.43 8.37 1.71
C GLY A 181 -20.54 7.14 1.68
N GLU A 182 -19.24 7.40 1.40
CA GLU A 182 -18.25 6.35 1.27
C GLU A 182 -17.53 6.07 2.60
N ILE A 183 -17.01 4.85 2.73
CA ILE A 183 -16.14 4.48 3.85
C ILE A 183 -14.75 5.04 3.54
N THR A 184 -14.34 6.06 4.29
CA THR A 184 -13.07 6.75 4.12
C THR A 184 -11.93 6.05 4.86
N THR A 185 -10.68 6.46 4.58
CA THR A 185 -9.50 5.98 5.31
C THR A 185 -9.52 6.34 6.79
N SER A 186 -10.29 7.36 7.19
CA SER A 186 -10.48 7.72 8.59
C SER A 186 -11.22 6.63 9.35
N TYR A 187 -12.22 5.97 8.73
CA TYR A 187 -12.86 4.79 9.31
C TYR A 187 -11.88 3.63 9.48
N LEU A 188 -10.99 3.39 8.49
CA LEU A 188 -9.94 2.37 8.63
C LEU A 188 -9.01 2.66 9.81
N LEU A 189 -8.56 3.90 9.96
CA LEU A 189 -7.67 4.29 11.05
C LEU A 189 -8.32 4.14 12.42
N LEU A 190 -9.60 4.52 12.54
CA LEU A 190 -10.36 4.32 13.77
C LEU A 190 -10.62 2.84 14.06
N GLY A 191 -10.87 2.04 13.03
CA GLY A 191 -10.99 0.58 13.15
C GLY A 191 -9.70 -0.04 13.67
N ILE A 192 -8.52 0.38 13.17
CA ILE A 192 -7.23 -0.06 13.70
C ILE A 192 -7.08 0.32 15.18
N TRP A 193 -7.51 1.53 15.56
CA TRP A 193 -7.46 1.97 16.95
C TRP A 193 -8.43 1.20 17.85
N SER A 194 -9.60 0.79 17.36
CA SER A 194 -10.58 0.02 18.14
C SER A 194 -10.10 -1.37 18.52
N GLU A 195 -9.21 -1.97 17.73
CA GLU A 195 -8.70 -3.35 17.92
C GLU A 195 -7.46 -3.37 18.82
N LYS A 196 -7.68 -3.29 20.13
CA LYS A 196 -6.63 -3.08 21.15
C LYS A 196 -5.50 -4.11 21.13
N GLU A 197 -5.80 -5.36 20.82
CA GLU A 197 -4.81 -6.44 20.78
C GLU A 197 -4.02 -6.48 19.47
N SER A 198 -4.38 -5.65 18.51
CA SER A 198 -3.73 -5.64 17.19
C SER A 198 -2.36 -4.96 17.21
N ALA A 199 -1.50 -5.38 16.28
CA ALA A 199 -0.18 -4.78 16.09
C ALA A 199 -0.29 -3.29 15.71
N GLY A 200 -1.26 -2.93 14.86
CA GLY A 200 -1.51 -1.54 14.46
C GLY A 200 -1.87 -0.65 15.64
N HIS A 201 -2.73 -1.11 16.56
CA HIS A 201 -3.07 -0.36 17.78
C HIS A 201 -1.83 -0.14 18.66
N LYS A 202 -1.04 -1.20 18.91
CA LYS A 202 0.17 -1.12 19.74
C LYS A 202 1.17 -0.13 19.17
N ILE A 203 1.38 -0.14 17.86
CA ILE A 203 2.26 0.80 17.16
C ILE A 203 1.72 2.24 17.28
N LEU A 204 0.43 2.48 17.09
CA LEU A 204 -0.19 3.79 17.26
C LEU A 204 -0.02 4.30 18.69
N ALA A 205 -0.24 3.44 19.69
CA ALA A 205 -0.07 3.78 21.12
C ALA A 205 1.39 4.15 21.43
N THR A 206 2.37 3.42 20.89
CA THR A 206 3.82 3.74 21.05
C THR A 206 4.15 5.14 20.54
N PHE A 207 3.49 5.59 19.48
CA PHE A 207 3.67 6.95 18.93
C PHE A 207 2.77 8.01 19.58
N GLY A 208 2.11 7.67 20.68
CA GLY A 208 1.29 8.61 21.43
C GLY A 208 -0.04 8.97 20.75
N PHE A 209 -0.56 8.08 19.89
CA PHE A 209 -1.96 8.15 19.49
C PHE A 209 -2.82 7.74 20.70
N ASN A 210 -3.90 8.45 20.96
CA ASN A 210 -4.77 8.23 22.11
C ASN A 210 -6.24 8.47 21.74
N ASP A 211 -7.14 8.24 22.69
CA ASP A 211 -8.58 8.37 22.46
C ASP A 211 -9.00 9.82 22.15
N GLU A 212 -8.24 10.82 22.62
CA GLU A 212 -8.51 12.22 22.29
C GLU A 212 -8.25 12.49 20.80
N LYS A 213 -7.12 12.01 20.30
CA LYS A 213 -6.77 12.10 18.87
C LYS A 213 -7.74 11.28 18.00
N ALA A 214 -8.19 10.12 18.50
CA ALA A 214 -9.23 9.32 17.82
C ALA A 214 -10.54 10.10 17.72
N LYS A 215 -10.97 10.78 18.80
CA LYS A 215 -12.15 11.66 18.78
C LYS A 215 -11.97 12.88 17.88
N GLU A 216 -10.77 13.45 17.81
CA GLU A 216 -10.46 14.53 16.88
C GLU A 216 -10.59 14.05 15.44
N LEU A 217 -10.01 12.90 15.09
CA LEU A 217 -10.15 12.30 13.77
C LEU A 217 -11.60 11.98 13.43
N ALA A 218 -12.39 11.52 14.40
CA ALA A 218 -13.80 11.18 14.19
C ALA A 218 -14.66 12.38 13.73
N LYS A 219 -14.27 13.61 14.07
CA LYS A 219 -14.96 14.83 13.59
C LYS A 219 -14.87 15.01 12.07
N PHE A 220 -13.87 14.42 11.44
CA PHE A 220 -13.54 14.55 10.01
C PHE A 220 -13.82 13.28 9.21
N LEU A 221 -14.66 12.37 9.74
CA LEU A 221 -14.95 11.08 9.08
C LEU A 221 -15.51 11.25 7.66
N ASN A 222 -16.27 12.31 7.42
CA ASN A 222 -16.94 12.57 6.15
C ASN A 222 -16.22 13.60 5.26
N ASP A 223 -15.14 14.23 5.75
CA ASP A 223 -14.48 15.34 5.06
C ASP A 223 -13.56 14.91 3.87
N ASP A 224 -13.31 13.62 3.70
CA ASP A 224 -12.51 13.12 2.55
C ASP A 224 -13.21 13.32 1.19
N ILE A 225 -14.45 13.85 1.19
CA ILE A 225 -15.31 13.94 -0.01
C ILE A 225 -15.00 15.19 -0.86
N VAL A 226 -14.30 16.19 -0.34
CA VAL A 226 -14.16 17.48 -1.04
C VAL A 226 -12.70 17.80 -1.39
N LEU A 227 -12.16 17.13 -2.38
CA LEU A 227 -11.19 17.74 -3.28
C LEU A 227 -11.77 17.69 -4.70
N ASN A 228 -12.74 18.56 -4.96
CA ASN A 228 -13.10 18.92 -6.32
C ASN A 228 -11.85 19.55 -6.95
N TYR A 229 -11.28 18.87 -7.95
CA TYR A 229 -10.37 19.49 -8.90
C TYR A 229 -11.14 20.61 -9.62
N LYS A 230 -10.82 21.86 -9.28
CA LYS A 230 -11.08 23.02 -10.12
C LYS A 230 -9.97 23.15 -11.14
#